data_b379f82b15929c43fdb19d96d9e82d3e
#
_entry.id   b379f82b15929c43fdb19d96d9e82d3e
#
_cell.length_a   1.000
_cell.length_b   1.000
_cell.length_c   1.000
_cell.angle_alpha   90.00
_cell.angle_beta   90.00
_cell.angle_gamma   90.00
#
_symmetry.space_group_name_H-M   'P 1'
#
loop_
_entity.id
_entity.type
_entity.pdbx_description
1 polymer ?
#
loop_
_entity_poly.entity_id
_entity_poly.type
_entity_poly.pdbx_seq_one_letter_code
_entity_poly.pdbx_strand_id
1 'polypeptide(L)'
;GGRLLYDAASRGPTVYTTFICSRDGLARNGAALAALDRALRATQAWIHAHDARDLARLTAPFFTELAPDILHAAIERYRRNGIWSETTHVNKEGFDRLACSLHSGGFVSSRIGYEACVHNFDH
;
A
#
# COMPACT_ATOMS: atom_id res chain seq x y z
N GLY A 1 -25.77 8.37 12.78
CA GLY A 1 -25.05 7.43 11.91
C GLY A 1 -24.66 8.10 10.60
N GLY A 2 -23.43 7.86 10.15
CA GLY A 2 -22.95 8.34 8.85
C GLY A 2 -23.56 7.52 7.70
N ARG A 3 -23.63 8.12 6.52
CA ARG A 3 -24.03 7.45 5.27
C ARG A 3 -22.84 7.41 4.31
N LEU A 4 -22.52 6.21 3.81
CA LEU A 4 -21.53 6.06 2.75
C LEU A 4 -22.12 6.59 1.44
N LEU A 5 -21.53 7.64 0.88
CA LEU A 5 -21.95 8.24 -0.39
C LEU A 5 -21.16 7.66 -1.57
N TYR A 6 -19.89 7.29 -1.35
CA TYR A 6 -19.00 6.79 -2.39
C TYR A 6 -17.92 5.91 -1.78
N ASP A 7 -17.62 4.79 -2.42
CA ASP A 7 -16.52 3.90 -2.05
C ASP A 7 -15.42 3.99 -3.12
N ALA A 8 -14.29 4.60 -2.77
CA ALA A 8 -13.15 4.76 -3.66
C ALA A 8 -12.52 3.43 -4.10
N ALA A 9 -12.65 2.37 -3.30
CA ALA A 9 -12.16 1.04 -3.64
C ALA A 9 -12.81 0.48 -4.92
N SER A 10 -14.05 0.90 -5.23
CA SER A 10 -14.76 0.50 -6.44
C SER A 10 -14.10 0.99 -7.75
N ARG A 11 -13.17 1.95 -7.67
CA ARG A 11 -12.42 2.47 -8.83
C ARG A 11 -11.28 1.56 -9.29
N GLY A 12 -10.98 0.51 -8.54
CA GLY A 12 -9.88 -0.41 -8.81
C GLY A 12 -8.54 0.04 -8.25
N PRO A 13 -7.43 -0.63 -8.62
CA PRO A 13 -6.11 -0.41 -8.03
C PRO A 13 -5.66 1.05 -8.10
N THR A 14 -5.10 1.54 -7.01
CA THR A 14 -4.44 2.84 -6.94
C THR A 14 -3.18 2.68 -6.09
N VAL A 15 -2.07 3.20 -6.56
CA VAL A 15 -0.83 3.28 -5.77
C VAL A 15 -0.95 4.47 -4.84
N TYR A 16 -1.02 4.21 -3.53
CA TYR A 16 -1.18 5.26 -2.52
C TYR A 16 -0.01 5.30 -1.54
N THR A 17 0.31 4.18 -0.91
CA THR A 17 1.42 4.10 0.05
C THR A 17 2.60 3.39 -0.58
N THR A 18 3.74 4.08 -0.68
CA THR A 18 4.97 3.56 -1.28
C THR A 18 6.18 4.01 -0.48
N PHE A 19 7.25 3.23 -0.54
CA PHE A 19 8.57 3.70 -0.11
C PHE A 19 9.19 4.52 -1.24
N ILE A 20 9.75 5.66 -0.89
CA ILE A 20 10.41 6.56 -1.84
C ILE A 20 11.85 6.80 -1.43
N CYS A 21 12.75 6.89 -2.40
CA CYS A 21 14.12 7.31 -2.19
C CYS A 21 14.62 8.09 -3.39
N SER A 22 15.72 8.82 -3.23
CA SER A 22 16.42 9.44 -4.36
C SER A 22 17.14 8.38 -5.19
N ARG A 23 17.47 8.70 -6.46
CA ARG A 23 18.30 7.84 -7.32
C ARG A 23 19.65 7.50 -6.69
N ASP A 24 20.30 8.50 -6.07
CA ASP A 24 21.53 8.31 -5.33
C ASP A 24 21.33 7.43 -4.08
N GLY A 25 20.20 7.56 -3.41
CA GLY A 25 19.81 6.70 -2.29
C GLY A 25 19.68 5.24 -2.72
N LEU A 26 19.03 5.00 -3.86
CA LEU A 26 18.91 3.67 -4.46
C LEU A 26 20.28 3.10 -4.83
N ALA A 27 21.13 3.91 -5.49
CA ALA A 27 22.47 3.47 -5.89
C ALA A 27 23.35 3.09 -4.68
N ARG A 28 23.32 3.88 -3.60
CA ARG A 28 24.11 3.61 -2.40
C ARG A 28 23.56 2.50 -1.50
N ASN A 29 22.25 2.31 -1.46
CA ASN A 29 21.60 1.44 -0.49
C ASN A 29 20.83 0.28 -1.14
N GLY A 30 21.09 -0.03 -2.42
CA GLY A 30 20.35 -1.03 -3.17
C GLY A 30 20.18 -2.38 -2.46
N ALA A 31 21.26 -2.88 -1.84
CA ALA A 31 21.21 -4.14 -1.10
C ALA A 31 20.28 -4.07 0.13
N ALA A 32 20.30 -2.96 0.87
CA ALA A 32 19.41 -2.76 2.02
C ALA A 32 17.95 -2.59 1.58
N LEU A 33 17.71 -1.87 0.49
CA LEU A 33 16.37 -1.70 -0.07
C LEU A 33 15.81 -3.03 -0.62
N ALA A 34 16.64 -3.84 -1.27
CA ALA A 34 16.24 -5.19 -1.68
C ALA A 34 15.93 -6.10 -0.47
N ALA A 35 16.67 -5.96 0.63
CA ALA A 35 16.38 -6.69 1.88
C ALA A 35 15.05 -6.22 2.50
N LEU A 36 14.77 -4.92 2.49
CA LEU A 36 13.48 -4.36 2.91
C LEU A 36 12.33 -4.91 2.05
N ASP A 37 12.49 -4.92 0.72
CA ASP A 37 11.48 -5.46 -0.19
C ASP A 37 11.18 -6.94 0.10
N ARG A 38 12.20 -7.78 0.31
CA ARG A 38 12.00 -9.17 0.72
C ARG A 38 11.23 -9.30 2.04
N ALA A 39 11.53 -8.45 3.03
CA ALA A 39 10.83 -8.44 4.31
C ALA A 39 9.37 -8.02 4.15
N LEU A 40 9.08 -7.03 3.31
CA LEU A 40 7.72 -6.59 3.00
C LEU A 40 6.93 -7.70 2.28
N ARG A 41 7.53 -8.39 1.33
CA ARG A 41 6.90 -9.55 0.67
C ARG A 41 6.55 -10.67 1.65
N ALA A 42 7.47 -11.00 2.55
CA ALA A 42 7.19 -11.97 3.61
C ALA A 42 6.04 -11.53 4.52
N THR A 43 5.99 -10.23 4.86
CA THR A 43 4.90 -9.65 5.65
C THR A 43 3.56 -9.71 4.90
N GLN A 44 3.53 -9.36 3.62
CA GLN A 44 2.32 -9.46 2.79
C GLN A 44 1.83 -10.91 2.70
N ALA A 45 2.72 -11.86 2.42
CA ALA A 45 2.39 -13.27 2.39
C ALA A 45 1.78 -13.73 3.73
N TRP A 46 2.36 -13.28 4.86
CA TRP A 46 1.82 -13.58 6.19
C TRP A 46 0.42 -12.98 6.38
N ILE A 47 0.20 -11.70 6.00
CA ILE A 47 -1.10 -11.03 6.09
C ILE A 47 -2.18 -11.80 5.31
N HIS A 48 -1.85 -12.25 4.10
CA HIS A 48 -2.81 -12.98 3.26
C HIS A 48 -3.07 -14.41 3.75
N ALA A 49 -2.11 -15.03 4.42
CA ALA A 49 -2.24 -16.37 4.99
C ALA A 49 -3.01 -16.44 6.32
N HIS A 50 -3.22 -15.29 7.01
CA HIS A 50 -3.84 -15.25 8.32
C HIS A 50 -5.18 -14.51 8.30
N ASP A 51 -6.05 -14.82 9.26
CA ASP A 51 -7.35 -14.18 9.35
C ASP A 51 -7.31 -12.80 10.04
N ALA A 52 -8.44 -12.11 10.05
CA ALA A 52 -8.53 -10.77 10.66
C ALA A 52 -8.33 -10.80 12.19
N ARG A 53 -8.60 -11.92 12.83
CA ARG A 53 -8.42 -12.07 14.29
C ARG A 53 -6.93 -12.17 14.64
N ASP A 54 -6.16 -12.90 13.85
CA ASP A 54 -4.71 -13.00 14.02
C ASP A 54 -4.03 -11.64 13.81
N LEU A 55 -4.43 -10.92 12.75
CA LEU A 55 -3.93 -9.58 12.49
C LEU A 55 -4.31 -8.61 13.61
N ALA A 56 -5.56 -8.64 14.08
CA ALA A 56 -6.00 -7.78 15.18
C ALA A 56 -5.22 -8.05 16.46
N ARG A 57 -4.99 -9.32 16.80
CA ARG A 57 -4.18 -9.69 17.97
C ARG A 57 -2.74 -9.19 17.87
N LEU A 58 -2.11 -9.31 16.69
CA LEU A 58 -0.73 -8.86 16.46
C LEU A 58 -0.62 -7.33 16.53
N THR A 59 -1.60 -6.61 16.01
CA THR A 59 -1.56 -5.15 15.92
C THR A 59 -2.13 -4.44 17.14
N ALA A 60 -2.90 -5.11 17.99
CA ALA A 60 -3.52 -4.54 19.19
C ALA A 60 -2.58 -3.71 20.08
N PRO A 61 -1.30 -4.09 20.31
CA PRO A 61 -0.38 -3.29 21.11
C PRO A 61 -0.09 -1.89 20.53
N PHE A 62 -0.31 -1.68 19.24
CA PHE A 62 -0.10 -0.41 18.55
C PHE A 62 -1.37 0.46 18.46
N PHE A 63 -2.52 -0.08 18.86
CA PHE A 63 -3.83 0.57 18.80
C PHE A 63 -4.55 0.49 20.15
N THR A 64 -3.84 0.88 21.20
CA THR A 64 -4.32 0.77 22.59
C THR A 64 -5.59 1.55 22.88
N GLU A 65 -5.88 2.59 22.10
CA GLU A 65 -7.10 3.43 22.22
C GLU A 65 -8.34 2.80 21.57
N LEU A 66 -8.16 1.73 20.81
CA LEU A 66 -9.28 1.06 20.13
C LEU A 66 -9.78 -0.15 20.93
N ALA A 67 -11.09 -0.29 21.04
CA ALA A 67 -11.68 -1.52 21.54
C ALA A 67 -11.34 -2.70 20.59
N PRO A 68 -11.03 -3.90 21.11
CA PRO A 68 -10.59 -5.03 20.31
C PRO A 68 -11.56 -5.44 19.19
N ASP A 69 -12.85 -5.31 19.42
CA ASP A 69 -13.90 -5.58 18.44
C ASP A 69 -13.91 -4.56 17.30
N ILE A 70 -13.64 -3.30 17.60
CA ILE A 70 -13.49 -2.23 16.58
C ILE A 70 -12.28 -2.49 15.70
N LEU A 71 -11.13 -2.82 16.30
CA LEU A 71 -9.90 -3.14 15.56
C LEU A 71 -10.12 -4.37 14.65
N HIS A 72 -10.71 -5.44 15.19
CA HIS A 72 -11.03 -6.62 14.40
C HIS A 72 -11.97 -6.30 13.23
N ALA A 73 -13.07 -5.57 13.47
CA ALA A 73 -14.01 -5.18 12.42
C ALA A 73 -13.37 -4.31 11.32
N ALA A 74 -12.45 -3.41 11.69
CA ALA A 74 -11.71 -2.59 10.75
C ALA A 74 -10.80 -3.45 9.85
N ILE A 75 -10.05 -4.37 10.44
CA ILE A 75 -9.16 -5.28 9.71
C ILE A 75 -9.97 -6.20 8.79
N GLU A 76 -11.08 -6.76 9.26
CA GLU A 76 -12.00 -7.57 8.46
C GLU A 76 -12.49 -6.82 7.22
N ARG A 77 -12.85 -5.54 7.40
CA ARG A 77 -13.26 -4.66 6.32
C ARG A 77 -12.12 -4.40 5.32
N TYR A 78 -10.89 -4.18 5.80
CA TYR A 78 -9.72 -3.96 4.95
C TYR A 78 -9.39 -5.19 4.10
N ARG A 79 -9.46 -6.39 4.69
CA ARG A 79 -9.28 -7.65 3.96
C ARG A 79 -10.34 -7.80 2.86
N ARG A 80 -11.60 -7.60 3.20
CA ARG A 80 -12.72 -7.73 2.27
C ARG A 80 -12.64 -6.75 1.10
N ASN A 81 -12.09 -5.56 1.33
CA ASN A 81 -11.88 -4.55 0.30
C ASN A 81 -10.57 -4.70 -0.47
N GLY A 82 -9.75 -5.71 -0.17
CA GLY A 82 -8.48 -5.96 -0.86
C GLY A 82 -7.48 -4.80 -0.72
N ILE A 83 -7.46 -4.11 0.43
CA ILE A 83 -6.61 -2.91 0.61
C ILE A 83 -5.13 -3.26 0.62
N TRP A 84 -4.77 -4.42 1.17
CA TRP A 84 -3.37 -4.87 1.18
C TRP A 84 -3.02 -5.56 -0.12
N SER A 85 -1.98 -5.05 -0.77
CA SER A 85 -1.43 -5.63 -1.99
C SER A 85 -0.88 -7.04 -1.71
N GLU A 86 -0.99 -7.92 -2.69
CA GLU A 86 -0.38 -9.26 -2.67
C GLU A 86 1.11 -9.24 -3.06
N THR A 87 1.59 -8.12 -3.57
CA THR A 87 2.94 -7.97 -4.10
C THR A 87 3.50 -6.60 -3.75
N THR A 88 4.82 -6.51 -3.61
CA THR A 88 5.55 -5.25 -3.43
C THR A 88 5.74 -4.47 -4.74
N HIS A 89 5.45 -5.08 -5.87
CA HIS A 89 5.55 -4.41 -7.17
C HIS A 89 4.52 -3.27 -7.27
N VAL A 90 4.99 -2.12 -7.67
CA VAL A 90 4.13 -0.97 -7.96
C VAL A 90 3.34 -1.27 -9.22
N ASN A 91 2.02 -1.36 -9.12
CA ASN A 91 1.14 -1.62 -10.26
C ASN A 91 1.11 -0.43 -11.21
N LYS A 92 1.43 -0.66 -12.48
CA LYS A 92 1.52 0.41 -13.48
C LYS A 92 0.20 1.13 -13.70
N GLU A 93 -0.92 0.39 -13.77
CA GLU A 93 -2.24 0.98 -13.95
C GLU A 93 -2.61 1.88 -12.75
N GLY A 94 -2.34 1.39 -11.52
CA GLY A 94 -2.55 2.15 -10.29
C GLY A 94 -1.69 3.41 -10.23
N PHE A 95 -0.43 3.34 -10.67
CA PHE A 95 0.46 4.48 -10.79
C PHE A 95 -0.05 5.51 -11.81
N ASP A 96 -0.40 5.08 -13.00
CA ASP A 96 -0.90 5.95 -14.07
C ASP A 96 -2.19 6.67 -13.66
N ARG A 97 -3.06 5.98 -12.93
CA ARG A 97 -4.29 6.55 -12.37
C ARG A 97 -4.00 7.64 -11.35
N LEU A 98 -3.06 7.41 -10.43
CA LEU A 98 -2.63 8.41 -9.46
C LEU A 98 -1.98 9.61 -10.16
N ALA A 99 -1.05 9.37 -11.08
CA ALA A 99 -0.37 10.42 -11.85
C ALA A 99 -1.37 11.29 -12.64
N CYS A 100 -2.37 10.65 -13.23
CA CYS A 100 -3.46 11.36 -13.93
C CYS A 100 -4.26 12.24 -12.96
N SER A 101 -4.62 11.71 -11.78
CA SER A 101 -5.38 12.46 -10.77
C SER A 101 -4.61 13.66 -10.24
N LEU A 102 -3.31 13.49 -9.97
CA LEU A 102 -2.45 14.58 -9.51
C LEU A 102 -2.28 15.67 -10.57
N HIS A 103 -2.11 15.29 -11.82
CA HIS A 103 -1.99 16.26 -12.92
C HIS A 103 -3.32 17.00 -13.16
N SER A 104 -4.44 16.29 -13.25
CA SER A 104 -5.76 16.93 -13.46
C SER A 104 -6.22 17.80 -12.29
N GLY A 105 -5.76 17.46 -11.06
CA GLY A 105 -5.98 18.28 -9.87
C GLY A 105 -5.02 19.46 -9.72
N GLY A 106 -4.08 19.66 -10.66
CA GLY A 106 -3.11 20.78 -10.62
C GLY A 106 -2.00 20.62 -9.57
N PHE A 107 -1.83 19.43 -8.98
CA PHE A 107 -0.77 19.19 -7.99
C PHE A 107 0.61 19.02 -8.62
N VAL A 108 0.65 18.60 -9.87
CA VAL A 108 1.88 18.51 -10.68
C VAL A 108 1.66 19.16 -12.05
N SER A 109 2.67 19.85 -12.57
CA SER A 109 2.61 20.58 -13.85
C SER A 109 2.68 19.66 -15.07
N SER A 110 3.26 18.47 -14.90
CA SER A 110 3.39 17.48 -15.97
C SER A 110 3.28 16.06 -15.42
N ARG A 111 2.87 15.12 -16.27
CA ARG A 111 2.86 13.71 -15.92
C ARG A 111 4.24 13.12 -16.10
N ILE A 112 4.75 12.46 -15.08
CA ILE A 112 5.99 11.69 -15.15
C ILE A 112 5.61 10.23 -15.37
N GLY A 113 6.29 9.58 -16.32
CA GLY A 113 6.01 8.18 -16.65
C GLY A 113 6.46 7.20 -15.57
N TYR A 114 5.80 6.05 -15.54
CA TYR A 114 6.09 4.95 -14.62
C TYR A 114 7.57 4.58 -14.59
N GLU A 115 8.18 4.33 -15.75
CA GLU A 115 9.57 3.89 -15.90
C GLU A 115 10.60 4.90 -15.36
N ALA A 116 10.22 6.17 -15.25
CA ALA A 116 11.09 7.21 -14.70
C ALA A 116 11.03 7.29 -13.16
N CYS A 117 9.96 6.77 -12.55
CA CYS A 117 9.68 6.91 -11.12
C CYS A 117 9.78 5.60 -10.35
N VAL A 118 9.56 4.47 -10.98
CA VAL A 118 9.39 3.19 -10.30
C VAL A 118 10.60 2.30 -10.50
N HIS A 119 11.04 1.70 -9.42
CA HIS A 119 12.03 0.62 -9.39
C HIS A 119 11.42 -0.56 -8.65
N ASN A 120 11.19 -1.65 -9.36
CA ASN A 120 10.79 -2.92 -8.76
C ASN A 120 12.02 -3.82 -8.66
N PHE A 121 12.15 -4.52 -7.52
CA PHE A 121 13.22 -5.51 -7.37
C PHE A 121 12.79 -6.83 -7.98
N ASP A 122 13.63 -7.40 -8.83
CA ASP A 122 13.46 -8.75 -9.37
C ASP A 122 13.95 -9.78 -8.33
N HIS A 123 13.14 -10.82 -8.10
CA HIS A 123 13.43 -11.90 -7.14
C HIS A 123 13.15 -13.26 -7.76
#